data_ece8123d0c658831ab9ebf35a28f04d6
#
_entry.id   ece8123d0c658831ab9ebf35a28f04d6
#
_cell.length_a   1.000
_cell.length_b   1.000
_cell.length_c   1.000
_cell.angle_alpha   90.00
_cell.angle_beta   90.00
_cell.angle_gamma   90.00
#
_symmetry.space_group_name_H-M   'P 1'
#
loop_
_entity.id
_entity.type
_entity.pdbx_description
1 polymer ?
#
loop_
_entity_poly.entity_id
_entity_poly.type
_entity_poly.pdbx_seq_one_letter_code
_entity_poly.pdbx_strand_id
1 'polypeptide(L)'
;MNSPTSAKSARLAYLDWMRGLAAIIMIQGHAFHSFTKPELRTSGPYVLSQFVGGMPPAIFLFLVGVTLSFLMDNRERRGLGPMARWIASLKRAGYLFTIAFLFRLQLWLFAWPNSPWTDLLKVDILNAMGLAVAVLSPLALFTTAERARLGAVLGLVIACASPLVSQLDWSGIPPIVRAYLAPDYYSFAFFPWASFVAFGLSAGSILKLVRPDQIERLMQWSAVLGFALILGGQYLANIPFSIYPHSDFWLDSPLLILIKLGVMLVLLAFAYLWMTYVVRDRFSIVRQFGLTSLLVYWVHIELMYGRWFWFWKENLTIGQTAVVALGFIVAMLVLSIVRTQWKNWRILGAWLSWRVMVPRRAFGD
;
A
#
# COMPACT_ATOMS: atom_id res chain seq x y z
N MET A 1 -8.86 17.06 31.24
CA MET A 1 -9.94 16.80 30.24
C MET A 1 -9.29 16.59 28.86
N ASN A 2 -9.03 15.33 28.48
CA ASN A 2 -8.47 15.03 27.18
C ASN A 2 -9.60 15.10 26.14
N SER A 3 -9.48 15.96 25.15
CA SER A 3 -10.49 16.17 24.12
C SER A 3 -10.72 14.89 23.29
N PRO A 4 -11.96 14.57 22.89
CA PRO A 4 -12.30 13.37 22.09
C PRO A 4 -11.63 13.34 20.70
N THR A 5 -11.05 14.45 20.25
CA THR A 5 -10.27 14.56 19.00
C THR A 5 -8.91 13.86 19.07
N SER A 6 -8.26 13.81 20.22
CA SER A 6 -6.95 13.17 20.45
C SER A 6 -7.02 11.64 20.27
N ALA A 7 -8.03 10.98 20.84
CA ALA A 7 -8.18 9.53 20.76
C ALA A 7 -8.49 9.03 19.33
N LYS A 8 -9.22 9.83 18.53
CA LYS A 8 -9.56 9.47 17.14
C LYS A 8 -8.36 9.61 16.20
N SER A 9 -7.48 10.58 16.44
CA SER A 9 -6.23 10.77 15.70
C SER A 9 -5.21 9.66 16.02
N ALA A 10 -5.08 9.26 17.29
CA ALA A 10 -4.18 8.19 17.71
C ALA A 10 -4.58 6.82 17.10
N ARG A 11 -5.88 6.54 16.94
CA ARG A 11 -6.41 5.28 16.43
C ARG A 11 -6.03 5.00 14.95
N LEU A 12 -5.74 6.02 14.17
CA LEU A 12 -5.36 5.86 12.75
C LEU A 12 -3.85 6.03 12.53
N ALA A 13 -3.12 6.55 13.52
CA ALA A 13 -1.71 6.87 13.38
C ALA A 13 -0.84 5.63 13.05
N TYR A 14 -1.17 4.47 13.61
CA TYR A 14 -0.45 3.23 13.34
C TYR A 14 -0.69 2.70 11.91
N LEU A 15 -1.84 2.94 11.31
CA LEU A 15 -2.08 2.60 9.90
C LEU A 15 -1.27 3.50 8.96
N ASP A 16 -1.16 4.79 9.28
CA ASP A 16 -0.29 5.70 8.55
C ASP A 16 1.19 5.33 8.74
N TRP A 17 1.58 4.87 9.93
CA TRP A 17 2.92 4.37 10.20
C TRP A 17 3.24 3.12 9.34
N MET A 18 2.33 2.14 9.27
CA MET A 18 2.50 0.96 8.40
C MET A 18 2.65 1.36 6.93
N ARG A 19 1.83 2.30 6.47
CA ARG A 19 1.89 2.83 5.10
C ARG A 19 3.23 3.52 4.81
N GLY A 20 3.74 4.25 5.80
CA GLY A 20 5.03 4.93 5.72
C GLY A 20 6.19 3.97 5.69
N LEU A 21 6.18 2.92 6.53
CA LEU A 21 7.19 1.87 6.50
C LEU A 21 7.21 1.18 5.13
N ALA A 22 6.04 0.82 4.59
CA ALA A 22 5.95 0.24 3.25
C ALA A 22 6.54 1.19 2.19
N ALA A 23 6.30 2.50 2.27
CA ALA A 23 6.85 3.47 1.34
C ALA A 23 8.39 3.54 1.42
N ILE A 24 8.99 3.51 2.62
CA ILE A 24 10.44 3.50 2.80
C ILE A 24 11.06 2.23 2.21
N ILE A 25 10.50 1.06 2.52
CA ILE A 25 10.96 -0.22 1.98
C ILE A 25 10.84 -0.24 0.46
N MET A 26 9.75 0.29 -0.09
CA MET A 26 9.53 0.37 -1.53
C MET A 26 10.60 1.23 -2.22
N ILE A 27 10.93 2.41 -1.69
CA ILE A 27 11.99 3.27 -2.23
C ILE A 27 13.32 2.52 -2.26
N GLN A 28 13.67 1.86 -1.15
CA GLN A 28 14.90 1.07 -1.04
C GLN A 28 14.92 -0.07 -2.07
N GLY A 29 13.86 -0.87 -2.17
CA GLY A 29 13.78 -1.99 -3.11
C GLY A 29 13.90 -1.54 -4.57
N HIS A 30 13.20 -0.45 -4.94
CA HIS A 30 13.28 0.12 -6.29
C HIS A 30 14.64 0.71 -6.63
N ALA A 31 15.33 1.35 -5.67
CA ALA A 31 16.68 1.83 -5.89
C ALA A 31 17.65 0.69 -6.19
N PHE A 32 17.59 -0.39 -5.41
CA PHE A 32 18.41 -1.58 -5.65
C PHE A 32 18.08 -2.23 -6.99
N HIS A 33 16.80 -2.37 -7.34
CA HIS A 33 16.40 -2.94 -8.61
C HIS A 33 16.85 -2.10 -9.81
N SER A 34 16.75 -0.77 -9.73
CA SER A 34 17.02 0.12 -10.85
C SER A 34 18.50 0.41 -11.06
N PHE A 35 19.30 0.51 -9.99
CA PHE A 35 20.64 1.06 -10.08
C PHE A 35 21.77 0.05 -9.89
N THR A 36 21.50 -1.13 -9.26
CA THR A 36 22.55 -2.13 -9.02
C THR A 36 22.96 -2.83 -10.31
N LYS A 37 24.28 -2.98 -10.50
CA LYS A 37 24.86 -3.74 -11.62
C LYS A 37 24.27 -5.15 -11.71
N PRO A 38 23.97 -5.66 -12.94
CA PRO A 38 23.39 -6.99 -13.14
C PRO A 38 24.20 -8.11 -12.47
N GLU A 39 25.53 -8.04 -12.54
CA GLU A 39 26.44 -9.06 -11.99
C GLU A 39 26.33 -9.19 -10.46
N LEU A 40 25.88 -8.13 -9.77
CA LEU A 40 25.72 -8.08 -8.32
C LEU A 40 24.31 -8.46 -7.84
N ARG A 41 23.39 -8.76 -8.74
CA ARG A 41 21.98 -9.06 -8.40
C ARG A 41 21.77 -10.44 -7.75
N THR A 42 22.79 -11.30 -7.78
CA THR A 42 22.81 -12.58 -7.05
C THR A 42 23.44 -12.47 -5.66
N SER A 43 23.98 -11.29 -5.29
CA SER A 43 24.60 -11.09 -3.98
C SER A 43 23.57 -11.08 -2.84
N GLY A 44 23.98 -11.56 -1.65
CA GLY A 44 23.11 -11.62 -0.47
C GLY A 44 22.41 -10.29 -0.13
N PRO A 45 23.12 -9.14 -0.10
CA PRO A 45 22.48 -7.86 0.18
C PRO A 45 21.42 -7.45 -0.85
N TYR A 46 21.65 -7.74 -2.16
CA TYR A 46 20.63 -7.46 -3.18
C TYR A 46 19.41 -8.37 -3.01
N VAL A 47 19.64 -9.67 -2.84
CA VAL A 47 18.55 -10.65 -2.63
C VAL A 47 17.73 -10.28 -1.40
N LEU A 48 18.35 -9.92 -0.28
CA LEU A 48 17.67 -9.44 0.92
C LEU A 48 16.86 -8.18 0.65
N SER A 49 17.42 -7.22 -0.09
CA SER A 49 16.72 -5.99 -0.50
C SER A 49 15.43 -6.29 -1.27
N GLN A 50 15.49 -7.22 -2.25
CA GLN A 50 14.33 -7.59 -3.06
C GLN A 50 13.33 -8.45 -2.28
N PHE A 51 13.79 -9.33 -1.38
CA PHE A 51 12.94 -10.11 -0.50
C PHE A 51 12.08 -9.20 0.40
N VAL A 52 12.71 -8.24 1.07
CA VAL A 52 12.00 -7.24 1.89
C VAL A 52 11.16 -6.33 0.99
N GLY A 53 11.67 -5.95 -0.17
CA GLY A 53 10.99 -5.16 -1.21
C GLY A 53 9.72 -5.81 -1.78
N GLY A 54 9.54 -7.12 -1.61
CA GLY A 54 8.31 -7.84 -1.96
C GLY A 54 7.14 -7.65 -0.99
N MET A 55 7.33 -6.97 0.16
CA MET A 55 6.28 -6.74 1.15
C MET A 55 5.42 -5.48 0.89
N PRO A 56 5.95 -4.33 0.44
CA PRO A 56 5.19 -3.10 0.25
C PRO A 56 3.90 -3.25 -0.55
N PRO A 57 3.85 -3.97 -1.69
CA PRO A 57 2.61 -4.15 -2.44
C PRO A 57 1.50 -4.81 -1.59
N ALA A 58 1.83 -5.86 -0.86
CA ALA A 58 0.90 -6.56 0.02
C ALA A 58 0.38 -5.64 1.13
N ILE A 59 1.26 -4.85 1.77
CA ILE A 59 0.89 -3.88 2.82
C ILE A 59 -0.04 -2.80 2.26
N PHE A 60 0.27 -2.23 1.09
CA PHE A 60 -0.58 -1.20 0.47
C PHE A 60 -1.96 -1.75 0.12
N LEU A 61 -2.05 -2.93 -0.49
CA LEU A 61 -3.31 -3.59 -0.83
C LEU A 61 -4.14 -3.90 0.42
N PHE A 62 -3.52 -4.44 1.47
CA PHE A 62 -4.17 -4.66 2.75
C PHE A 62 -4.73 -3.36 3.34
N LEU A 63 -3.96 -2.29 3.35
CA LEU A 63 -4.40 -0.98 3.86
C LEU A 63 -5.48 -0.33 2.98
N VAL A 64 -5.52 -0.62 1.68
CA VAL A 64 -6.63 -0.25 0.81
C VAL A 64 -7.91 -0.95 1.26
N GLY A 65 -7.86 -2.24 1.56
CA GLY A 65 -8.97 -2.98 2.12
C GLY A 65 -9.47 -2.42 3.45
N VAL A 66 -8.55 -2.12 4.39
CA VAL A 66 -8.88 -1.48 5.67
C VAL A 66 -9.61 -0.14 5.46
N THR A 67 -9.09 0.70 4.56
CA THR A 67 -9.70 2.01 4.28
C THR A 67 -11.04 1.89 3.55
N LEU A 68 -11.21 0.88 2.71
CA LEU A 68 -12.48 0.56 2.05
C LEU A 68 -13.54 0.16 3.09
N SER A 69 -13.20 -0.69 4.06
CA SER A 69 -14.08 -1.04 5.17
C SER A 69 -14.50 0.20 5.97
N PHE A 70 -13.56 1.10 6.25
CA PHE A 70 -13.87 2.35 6.96
C PHE A 70 -14.81 3.26 6.15
N LEU A 71 -14.65 3.31 4.84
CA LEU A 71 -15.56 4.05 3.95
C LEU A 71 -16.98 3.48 4.04
N MET A 72 -17.11 2.16 3.97
CA MET A 72 -18.42 1.45 4.04
C MET A 72 -19.08 1.65 5.42
N ASP A 73 -18.34 1.42 6.52
CA ASP A 73 -18.84 1.58 7.89
C ASP A 73 -19.26 3.04 8.20
N ASN A 74 -18.46 4.02 7.81
CA ASN A 74 -18.79 5.42 8.05
C ASN A 74 -20.07 5.84 7.32
N ARG A 75 -20.36 5.28 6.15
CA ARG A 75 -21.59 5.53 5.40
C ARG A 75 -22.79 4.82 5.99
N GLU A 76 -22.58 3.59 6.46
CA GLU A 76 -23.58 2.82 7.20
C GLU A 76 -24.03 3.57 8.46
N ARG A 77 -23.08 4.06 9.26
CA ARG A 77 -23.37 4.86 10.47
C ARG A 77 -24.05 6.20 10.18
N ARG A 78 -23.93 6.72 8.97
CA ARG A 78 -24.65 7.92 8.50
C ARG A 78 -26.05 7.61 7.96
N GLY A 79 -26.51 6.37 8.06
CA GLY A 79 -27.83 5.93 7.61
C GLY A 79 -27.97 5.77 6.10
N LEU A 80 -26.86 5.75 5.32
CA LEU A 80 -26.95 5.50 3.88
C LEU A 80 -27.33 4.04 3.61
N GLY A 81 -28.30 3.86 2.71
CA GLY A 81 -28.75 2.55 2.27
C GLY A 81 -27.66 1.73 1.57
N PRO A 82 -27.82 0.40 1.48
CA PRO A 82 -26.82 -0.51 0.91
C PRO A 82 -26.36 -0.13 -0.49
N MET A 83 -27.27 0.23 -1.39
CA MET A 83 -26.96 0.64 -2.76
C MET A 83 -26.09 1.92 -2.80
N ALA A 84 -26.39 2.91 -1.96
CA ALA A 84 -25.59 4.13 -1.89
C ALA A 84 -24.17 3.87 -1.37
N ARG A 85 -24.00 2.90 -0.46
CA ARG A 85 -22.68 2.44 0.03
C ARG A 85 -21.90 1.74 -1.08
N TRP A 86 -22.55 0.88 -1.86
CA TRP A 86 -21.96 0.19 -3.01
C TRP A 86 -21.49 1.18 -4.08
N ILE A 87 -22.37 2.08 -4.53
CA ILE A 87 -22.01 3.13 -5.51
C ILE A 87 -20.82 3.95 -5.03
N ALA A 88 -20.74 4.26 -3.74
CA ALA A 88 -19.61 4.98 -3.20
C ALA A 88 -18.30 4.19 -3.25
N SER A 89 -18.35 2.88 -3.08
CA SER A 89 -17.20 1.99 -3.20
C SER A 89 -16.76 1.88 -4.67
N LEU A 90 -17.71 1.81 -5.62
CA LEU A 90 -17.42 1.86 -7.06
C LEU A 90 -16.81 3.22 -7.47
N LYS A 91 -17.28 4.34 -6.95
CA LYS A 91 -16.65 5.66 -7.17
C LYS A 91 -15.20 5.68 -6.67
N ARG A 92 -14.92 4.99 -5.56
CA ARG A 92 -13.54 4.83 -5.07
C ARG A 92 -12.67 4.00 -6.02
N ALA A 93 -13.22 2.91 -6.58
CA ALA A 93 -12.53 2.12 -7.61
C ALA A 93 -12.25 2.96 -8.86
N GLY A 94 -13.23 3.69 -9.35
CA GLY A 94 -13.09 4.62 -10.49
C GLY A 94 -12.01 5.68 -10.26
N TYR A 95 -11.95 6.26 -9.07
CA TYR A 95 -10.88 7.18 -8.68
C TYR A 95 -9.49 6.52 -8.76
N LEU A 96 -9.35 5.28 -8.26
CA LEU A 96 -8.08 4.56 -8.32
C LEU A 96 -7.66 4.28 -9.76
N PHE A 97 -8.58 3.86 -10.63
CA PHE A 97 -8.30 3.67 -12.06
C PHE A 97 -7.91 5.00 -12.73
N THR A 98 -8.61 6.08 -12.44
CA THR A 98 -8.24 7.40 -12.98
C THR A 98 -6.80 7.77 -12.61
N ILE A 99 -6.43 7.62 -11.34
CA ILE A 99 -5.06 7.89 -10.88
C ILE A 99 -4.06 6.95 -11.55
N ALA A 100 -4.39 5.65 -11.70
CA ALA A 100 -3.53 4.69 -12.36
C ALA A 100 -3.26 5.06 -13.83
N PHE A 101 -4.30 5.39 -14.58
CA PHE A 101 -4.14 5.79 -15.99
C PHE A 101 -3.44 7.14 -16.16
N LEU A 102 -3.70 8.12 -15.29
CA LEU A 102 -2.97 9.39 -15.30
C LEU A 102 -1.47 9.18 -15.00
N PHE A 103 -1.16 8.29 -14.07
CA PHE A 103 0.22 7.93 -13.77
C PHE A 103 0.91 7.26 -14.97
N ARG A 104 0.25 6.29 -15.63
CA ARG A 104 0.76 5.65 -16.84
C ARG A 104 0.92 6.64 -17.99
N LEU A 105 -0.04 7.52 -18.18
CA LEU A 105 0.02 8.58 -19.20
C LEU A 105 1.24 9.48 -18.98
N GLN A 106 1.49 9.90 -17.75
CA GLN A 106 2.65 10.75 -17.44
C GLN A 106 3.96 10.00 -17.70
N LEU A 107 4.12 8.75 -17.25
CA LEU A 107 5.31 7.95 -17.51
C LEU A 107 5.55 7.80 -19.02
N TRP A 108 4.50 7.53 -19.80
CA TRP A 108 4.57 7.38 -21.25
C TRP A 108 4.98 8.68 -21.93
N LEU A 109 4.37 9.81 -21.55
CA LEU A 109 4.70 11.13 -22.10
C LEU A 109 6.17 11.52 -21.83
N PHE A 110 6.68 11.21 -20.63
CA PHE A 110 8.05 11.53 -20.28
C PHE A 110 9.08 10.60 -20.94
N ALA A 111 8.66 9.41 -21.34
CA ALA A 111 9.49 8.47 -22.08
C ALA A 111 9.40 8.63 -23.61
N TRP A 112 8.51 9.50 -24.12
CA TRP A 112 8.34 9.77 -25.55
C TRP A 112 9.65 10.28 -26.19
N PRO A 113 10.00 9.87 -27.46
CA PRO A 113 9.25 8.95 -28.35
C PRO A 113 9.59 7.46 -28.19
N ASN A 114 10.42 7.08 -27.21
CA ASN A 114 11.00 5.73 -27.09
C ASN A 114 10.04 4.70 -26.45
N SER A 115 8.89 5.13 -25.92
CA SER A 115 7.93 4.25 -25.25
C SER A 115 6.78 3.90 -26.19
N PRO A 116 6.52 2.60 -26.44
CA PRO A 116 5.38 2.19 -27.28
C PRO A 116 4.05 2.55 -26.58
N TRP A 117 3.00 2.77 -27.37
CA TRP A 117 1.67 3.10 -26.84
C TRP A 117 1.10 2.01 -25.92
N THR A 118 1.54 0.75 -26.10
CA THR A 118 1.15 -0.39 -25.24
C THR A 118 1.55 -0.22 -23.79
N ASP A 119 2.53 0.63 -23.50
CA ASP A 119 2.95 0.94 -22.13
C ASP A 119 1.87 1.66 -21.32
N LEU A 120 0.92 2.33 -21.99
CA LEU A 120 -0.27 2.91 -21.35
C LEU A 120 -1.19 1.85 -20.74
N LEU A 121 -1.15 0.63 -21.26
CA LEU A 121 -2.01 -0.50 -20.85
C LEU A 121 -1.34 -1.42 -19.82
N LYS A 122 -0.09 -1.16 -19.44
CA LYS A 122 0.60 -1.96 -18.42
C LYS A 122 -0.14 -1.88 -17.09
N VAL A 123 -0.40 -3.04 -16.52
CA VAL A 123 -1.07 -3.19 -15.23
C VAL A 123 -0.06 -3.00 -14.10
N ASP A 124 -0.27 -2.00 -13.27
CA ASP A 124 0.53 -1.77 -12.06
C ASP A 124 -0.31 -1.93 -10.79
N ILE A 125 0.29 -1.69 -9.64
CA ILE A 125 -0.37 -1.84 -8.35
C ILE A 125 -1.62 -0.97 -8.19
N LEU A 126 -1.67 0.23 -8.78
CA LEU A 126 -2.84 1.12 -8.71
C LEU A 126 -4.01 0.56 -9.51
N ASN A 127 -3.72 -0.06 -10.68
CA ASN A 127 -4.72 -0.79 -11.48
C ASN A 127 -5.27 -1.99 -10.70
N ALA A 128 -4.37 -2.79 -10.10
CA ALA A 128 -4.75 -3.92 -9.25
C ALA A 128 -5.62 -3.49 -8.06
N MET A 129 -5.27 -2.39 -7.38
CA MET A 129 -6.08 -1.79 -6.33
C MET A 129 -7.48 -1.39 -6.82
N GLY A 130 -7.56 -0.75 -8.00
CA GLY A 130 -8.81 -0.35 -8.63
C GLY A 130 -9.72 -1.54 -8.91
N LEU A 131 -9.17 -2.59 -9.54
CA LEU A 131 -9.90 -3.82 -9.86
C LEU A 131 -10.36 -4.54 -8.59
N ALA A 132 -9.46 -4.74 -7.61
CA ALA A 132 -9.80 -5.41 -6.37
C ALA A 132 -10.91 -4.66 -5.59
N VAL A 133 -10.84 -3.33 -5.52
CA VAL A 133 -11.90 -2.52 -4.90
C VAL A 133 -13.22 -2.62 -5.67
N ALA A 134 -13.20 -2.63 -7.01
CA ALA A 134 -14.40 -2.80 -7.83
C ALA A 134 -15.06 -4.15 -7.59
N VAL A 135 -14.29 -5.25 -7.65
CA VAL A 135 -14.79 -6.63 -7.46
C VAL A 135 -15.29 -6.87 -6.04
N LEU A 136 -14.61 -6.31 -5.02
CA LEU A 136 -15.01 -6.45 -3.62
C LEU A 136 -16.04 -5.41 -3.17
N SER A 137 -16.38 -4.44 -4.02
CA SER A 137 -17.35 -3.37 -3.69
C SER A 137 -18.75 -3.86 -3.30
N PRO A 138 -19.30 -5.01 -3.83
CA PRO A 138 -20.60 -5.54 -3.40
C PRO A 138 -20.66 -5.88 -1.91
N LEU A 139 -19.52 -6.08 -1.25
CA LEU A 139 -19.49 -6.26 0.21
C LEU A 139 -20.06 -5.05 0.97
N ALA A 140 -20.18 -3.90 0.34
CA ALA A 140 -20.87 -2.72 0.88
C ALA A 140 -22.37 -2.96 1.14
N LEU A 141 -22.99 -3.95 0.50
CA LEU A 141 -24.40 -4.32 0.71
C LEU A 141 -24.62 -4.98 2.08
N PHE A 142 -23.60 -5.58 2.65
CA PHE A 142 -23.65 -6.32 3.91
C PHE A 142 -23.34 -5.43 5.12
N THR A 143 -23.63 -5.93 6.31
CA THR A 143 -23.29 -5.29 7.59
C THR A 143 -21.79 -5.36 7.89
N THR A 144 -21.29 -4.54 8.82
CA THR A 144 -19.89 -4.55 9.21
C THR A 144 -19.42 -5.92 9.72
N ALA A 145 -20.28 -6.66 10.46
CA ALA A 145 -19.95 -8.00 10.96
C ALA A 145 -19.88 -9.04 9.83
N GLU A 146 -20.80 -8.99 8.88
CA GLU A 146 -20.79 -9.86 7.70
C GLU A 146 -19.58 -9.56 6.82
N ARG A 147 -19.24 -8.29 6.60
CA ARG A 147 -18.05 -7.88 5.86
C ARG A 147 -16.75 -8.42 6.48
N ALA A 148 -16.68 -8.49 7.82
CA ALA A 148 -15.51 -9.07 8.49
C ALA A 148 -15.35 -10.56 8.11
N ARG A 149 -16.44 -11.33 8.10
CA ARG A 149 -16.42 -12.76 7.75
C ARG A 149 -16.22 -12.98 6.26
N LEU A 150 -17.01 -12.33 5.42
CA LEU A 150 -16.96 -12.46 3.96
C LEU A 150 -15.61 -12.00 3.40
N GLY A 151 -15.03 -10.93 3.95
CA GLY A 151 -13.69 -10.48 3.56
C GLY A 151 -12.61 -11.51 3.83
N ALA A 152 -12.65 -12.18 5.00
CA ALA A 152 -11.71 -13.26 5.32
C ALA A 152 -11.87 -14.47 4.38
N VAL A 153 -13.13 -14.90 4.16
CA VAL A 153 -13.44 -16.04 3.27
C VAL A 153 -13.02 -15.74 1.83
N LEU A 154 -13.38 -14.57 1.29
CA LEU A 154 -13.01 -14.19 -0.07
C LEU A 154 -11.49 -14.04 -0.22
N GLY A 155 -10.79 -13.51 0.79
CA GLY A 155 -9.34 -13.46 0.79
C GLY A 155 -8.72 -14.85 0.66
N LEU A 156 -9.26 -15.82 1.39
CA LEU A 156 -8.82 -17.23 1.32
C LEU A 156 -9.16 -17.86 -0.04
N VAL A 157 -10.39 -17.66 -0.52
CA VAL A 157 -10.83 -18.17 -1.83
C VAL A 157 -9.94 -17.63 -2.96
N ILE A 158 -9.67 -16.33 -2.98
CA ILE A 158 -8.80 -15.72 -3.99
C ILE A 158 -7.38 -16.30 -3.91
N ALA A 159 -6.82 -16.43 -2.69
CA ALA A 159 -5.50 -17.00 -2.50
C ALA A 159 -5.45 -18.47 -2.98
N CYS A 160 -6.42 -19.29 -2.58
CA CYS A 160 -6.49 -20.71 -2.97
C CYS A 160 -6.81 -20.92 -4.45
N ALA A 161 -7.53 -20.01 -5.10
CA ALA A 161 -7.82 -20.08 -6.53
C ALA A 161 -6.60 -19.69 -7.39
N SER A 162 -5.62 -18.99 -6.85
CA SER A 162 -4.49 -18.46 -7.62
C SER A 162 -3.70 -19.51 -8.40
N PRO A 163 -3.29 -20.67 -7.81
CA PRO A 163 -2.60 -21.71 -8.58
C PRO A 163 -3.45 -22.33 -9.69
N LEU A 164 -4.78 -22.38 -9.50
CA LEU A 164 -5.69 -22.89 -10.53
C LEU A 164 -5.79 -21.91 -11.70
N VAL A 165 -5.84 -20.60 -11.42
CA VAL A 165 -5.86 -19.55 -12.42
C VAL A 165 -4.55 -19.51 -13.22
N SER A 166 -3.40 -19.77 -12.57
CA SER A 166 -2.10 -19.87 -13.24
C SER A 166 -2.06 -20.98 -14.31
N GLN A 167 -2.83 -22.05 -14.11
CA GLN A 167 -2.85 -23.23 -14.97
C GLN A 167 -3.86 -23.13 -16.13
N LEU A 168 -4.68 -22.07 -16.18
CA LEU A 168 -5.63 -21.88 -17.28
C LEU A 168 -4.91 -21.59 -18.60
N ASP A 169 -5.48 -22.06 -19.70
CA ASP A 169 -5.01 -21.67 -21.02
C ASP A 169 -5.46 -20.23 -21.35
N TRP A 170 -4.49 -19.34 -21.44
CA TRP A 170 -4.69 -17.93 -21.74
C TRP A 170 -4.43 -17.58 -23.22
N SER A 171 -4.18 -18.56 -24.10
CA SER A 171 -3.77 -18.34 -25.50
C SER A 171 -4.80 -17.58 -26.32
N GLY A 172 -6.10 -17.82 -26.08
CA GLY A 172 -7.21 -17.14 -26.77
C GLY A 172 -7.72 -15.86 -26.12
N ILE A 173 -7.10 -15.41 -25.02
CA ILE A 173 -7.57 -14.27 -24.24
C ILE A 173 -6.72 -13.02 -24.53
N PRO A 174 -7.35 -11.84 -24.70
CA PRO A 174 -6.60 -10.60 -24.91
C PRO A 174 -5.52 -10.38 -23.84
N PRO A 175 -4.28 -9.98 -24.21
CA PRO A 175 -3.16 -9.83 -23.26
C PRO A 175 -3.46 -8.92 -22.07
N ILE A 176 -4.29 -7.89 -22.28
CA ILE A 176 -4.70 -6.99 -21.21
C ILE A 176 -5.56 -7.69 -20.15
N VAL A 177 -6.48 -8.56 -20.54
CA VAL A 177 -7.32 -9.32 -19.61
C VAL A 177 -6.46 -10.29 -18.81
N ARG A 178 -5.54 -10.99 -19.48
CA ARG A 178 -4.55 -11.85 -18.82
C ARG A 178 -3.74 -11.07 -17.81
N ALA A 179 -3.20 -9.90 -18.17
CA ALA A 179 -2.40 -9.06 -17.27
C ALA A 179 -3.16 -8.59 -16.01
N TYR A 180 -4.49 -8.43 -16.10
CA TYR A 180 -5.31 -8.09 -14.96
C TYR A 180 -5.67 -9.29 -14.07
N LEU A 181 -5.71 -10.51 -14.60
CA LEU A 181 -6.27 -11.66 -13.88
C LEU A 181 -5.23 -12.72 -13.52
N ALA A 182 -4.34 -13.09 -14.46
CA ALA A 182 -3.43 -14.20 -14.30
C ALA A 182 -2.18 -13.81 -13.50
N PRO A 183 -1.76 -14.63 -12.51
CA PRO A 183 -0.51 -14.43 -11.79
C PRO A 183 0.67 -14.25 -12.76
N ASP A 184 1.48 -13.21 -12.52
CA ASP A 184 2.67 -12.89 -13.29
C ASP A 184 3.70 -12.21 -12.39
N TYR A 185 5.00 -12.49 -12.63
CA TYR A 185 6.11 -11.87 -11.92
C TYR A 185 6.31 -10.38 -12.25
N TYR A 186 5.83 -9.94 -13.42
CA TYR A 186 6.06 -8.60 -13.95
C TYR A 186 4.83 -7.68 -13.83
N SER A 187 3.69 -8.19 -13.37
CA SER A 187 2.46 -7.42 -13.22
C SER A 187 1.76 -7.69 -11.88
N PHE A 188 0.89 -6.77 -11.50
CA PHE A 188 0.03 -6.95 -10.33
C PHE A 188 -1.36 -7.39 -10.77
N ALA A 189 -1.52 -8.70 -10.99
CA ALA A 189 -2.80 -9.28 -11.36
C ALA A 189 -3.77 -9.36 -10.17
N PHE A 190 -5.05 -9.58 -10.46
CA PHE A 190 -6.06 -9.82 -9.44
C PHE A 190 -5.70 -11.02 -8.56
N PHE A 191 -5.34 -12.15 -9.17
CA PHE A 191 -4.82 -13.32 -8.46
C PHE A 191 -3.30 -13.25 -8.36
N PRO A 192 -2.71 -13.41 -7.16
CA PRO A 192 -3.34 -13.55 -5.83
C PRO A 192 -3.54 -12.22 -5.09
N TRP A 193 -3.17 -11.08 -5.68
CA TRP A 193 -2.99 -9.80 -4.98
C TRP A 193 -4.27 -9.23 -4.34
N ALA A 194 -5.44 -9.46 -4.94
CA ALA A 194 -6.72 -9.02 -4.40
C ALA A 194 -7.06 -9.67 -3.06
N SER A 195 -6.46 -10.82 -2.71
CA SER A 195 -6.63 -11.45 -1.40
C SER A 195 -6.24 -10.50 -0.26
N PHE A 196 -5.18 -9.70 -0.43
CA PHE A 196 -4.76 -8.74 0.58
C PHE A 196 -5.78 -7.61 0.78
N VAL A 197 -6.47 -7.18 -0.28
CA VAL A 197 -7.58 -6.20 -0.15
C VAL A 197 -8.74 -6.80 0.61
N ALA A 198 -9.08 -8.06 0.34
CA ALA A 198 -10.16 -8.77 1.02
C ALA A 198 -9.83 -9.00 2.52
N PHE A 199 -8.61 -9.46 2.84
CA PHE A 199 -8.15 -9.58 4.22
C PHE A 199 -8.08 -8.23 4.94
N GLY A 200 -7.64 -7.18 4.25
CA GLY A 200 -7.65 -5.82 4.77
C GLY A 200 -9.07 -5.31 5.07
N LEU A 201 -10.02 -5.60 4.20
CA LEU A 201 -11.44 -5.26 4.42
C LEU A 201 -12.01 -6.00 5.65
N SER A 202 -11.67 -7.27 5.82
CA SER A 202 -11.99 -8.05 7.02
C SER A 202 -11.40 -7.40 8.27
N ALA A 203 -10.08 -7.16 8.28
CA ALA A 203 -9.37 -6.57 9.41
C ALA A 203 -9.90 -5.16 9.76
N GLY A 204 -10.18 -4.33 8.75
CA GLY A 204 -10.79 -3.01 8.93
C GLY A 204 -12.19 -3.09 9.52
N SER A 205 -12.99 -4.08 9.12
CA SER A 205 -14.33 -4.33 9.69
C SER A 205 -14.24 -4.75 11.15
N ILE A 206 -13.29 -5.64 11.49
CA ILE A 206 -13.03 -6.05 12.89
C ILE A 206 -12.62 -4.82 13.73
N LEU A 207 -11.70 -3.98 13.24
CA LEU A 207 -11.28 -2.74 13.91
C LEU A 207 -12.43 -1.77 14.17
N LYS A 208 -13.51 -1.81 13.37
CA LYS A 208 -14.71 -0.99 13.56
C LYS A 208 -15.71 -1.58 14.56
N LEU A 209 -15.71 -2.90 14.72
CA LEU A 209 -16.57 -3.62 15.66
C LEU A 209 -15.99 -3.61 17.09
N VAL A 210 -14.67 -3.63 17.21
CA VAL A 210 -14.01 -3.72 18.51
C VAL A 210 -14.13 -2.41 19.29
N ARG A 211 -14.45 -2.54 20.58
CA ARG A 211 -14.54 -1.41 21.52
C ARG A 211 -13.14 -0.85 21.81
N PRO A 212 -13.04 0.46 22.12
CA PRO A 212 -11.74 1.10 22.41
C PRO A 212 -10.94 0.43 23.53
N ASP A 213 -11.61 -0.09 24.55
CA ASP A 213 -11.02 -0.79 25.70
C ASP A 213 -10.48 -2.20 25.33
N GLN A 214 -10.90 -2.76 24.20
CA GLN A 214 -10.50 -4.10 23.74
C GLN A 214 -9.44 -4.08 22.63
N ILE A 215 -9.00 -2.89 22.19
CA ILE A 215 -8.10 -2.79 21.03
C ILE A 215 -6.73 -3.43 21.32
N GLU A 216 -6.21 -3.33 22.52
CA GLU A 216 -4.95 -3.95 22.90
C GLU A 216 -5.02 -5.48 22.84
N ARG A 217 -6.13 -6.04 23.32
CA ARG A 217 -6.39 -7.48 23.23
C ARG A 217 -6.51 -7.94 21.77
N LEU A 218 -7.15 -7.13 20.92
CA LEU A 218 -7.18 -7.40 19.48
C LEU A 218 -5.78 -7.43 18.88
N MET A 219 -4.90 -6.48 19.26
CA MET A 219 -3.52 -6.45 18.76
C MET A 219 -2.72 -7.66 19.25
N GLN A 220 -2.91 -8.10 20.48
CA GLN A 220 -2.30 -9.34 20.98
C GLN A 220 -2.74 -10.54 20.14
N TRP A 221 -4.04 -10.72 19.90
CA TRP A 221 -4.54 -11.79 19.05
C TRP A 221 -4.09 -11.68 17.60
N SER A 222 -3.95 -10.45 17.08
CA SER A 222 -3.39 -10.22 15.75
C SER A 222 -1.93 -10.71 15.67
N ALA A 223 -1.12 -10.43 16.69
CA ALA A 223 0.26 -10.92 16.73
C ALA A 223 0.31 -12.45 16.83
N VAL A 224 -0.49 -13.07 17.72
CA VAL A 224 -0.55 -14.53 17.88
C VAL A 224 -0.97 -15.21 16.56
N LEU A 225 -2.05 -14.74 15.94
CA LEU A 225 -2.50 -15.24 14.64
C LEU A 225 -1.43 -15.00 13.57
N GLY A 226 -0.78 -13.85 13.58
CA GLY A 226 0.29 -13.52 12.64
C GLY A 226 1.45 -14.52 12.74
N PHE A 227 1.95 -14.79 13.93
CA PHE A 227 3.00 -15.80 14.12
C PHE A 227 2.52 -17.21 13.74
N ALA A 228 1.28 -17.58 14.07
CA ALA A 228 0.71 -18.87 13.68
C ALA A 228 0.65 -19.03 12.15
N LEU A 229 0.27 -17.97 11.41
CA LEU A 229 0.25 -17.98 9.95
C LEU A 229 1.65 -18.06 9.34
N ILE A 230 2.64 -17.37 9.92
CA ILE A 230 4.02 -17.42 9.45
C ILE A 230 4.60 -18.83 9.65
N LEU A 231 4.56 -19.34 10.89
CA LEU A 231 5.16 -20.63 11.23
C LEU A 231 4.39 -21.79 10.57
N GLY A 232 3.06 -21.76 10.62
CA GLY A 232 2.21 -22.76 9.99
C GLY A 232 2.36 -22.76 8.47
N GLY A 233 2.40 -21.57 7.85
CA GLY A 233 2.60 -21.43 6.40
C GLY A 233 3.97 -21.95 5.97
N GLN A 234 5.04 -21.63 6.72
CA GLN A 234 6.38 -22.19 6.45
C GLN A 234 6.44 -23.69 6.65
N TYR A 235 5.85 -24.20 7.72
CA TYR A 235 5.79 -25.65 7.97
C TYR A 235 5.08 -26.38 6.82
N LEU A 236 3.89 -25.91 6.42
CA LEU A 236 3.12 -26.51 5.34
C LEU A 236 3.84 -26.40 3.97
N ALA A 237 4.56 -25.30 3.73
CA ALA A 237 5.32 -25.11 2.49
C ALA A 237 6.50 -26.08 2.34
N ASN A 238 6.99 -26.65 3.44
CA ASN A 238 8.09 -27.65 3.45
C ASN A 238 7.59 -29.10 3.44
N ILE A 239 6.28 -29.34 3.50
CA ILE A 239 5.73 -30.70 3.36
C ILE A 239 5.85 -31.13 1.90
N PRO A 240 6.39 -32.34 1.60
CA PRO A 240 6.55 -32.84 0.23
C PRO A 240 5.21 -33.33 -0.37
N PHE A 241 4.16 -32.57 -0.18
CA PHE A 241 2.82 -32.84 -0.71
C PHE A 241 2.15 -31.52 -1.10
N SER A 242 1.62 -31.47 -2.29
CA SER A 242 0.82 -30.33 -2.77
C SER A 242 -0.55 -30.82 -3.23
N ILE A 243 -1.60 -30.07 -2.88
CA ILE A 243 -2.96 -30.27 -3.41
C ILE A 243 -3.10 -29.73 -4.85
N TYR A 244 -2.14 -28.95 -5.30
CA TYR A 244 -2.12 -28.40 -6.64
C TYR A 244 -1.16 -29.19 -7.51
N PRO A 245 -1.53 -29.52 -8.78
CA PRO A 245 -0.62 -30.17 -9.72
C PRO A 245 0.65 -29.37 -9.96
N HIS A 246 0.50 -28.04 -10.11
CA HIS A 246 1.59 -27.08 -10.25
C HIS A 246 1.26 -25.82 -9.43
N SER A 247 2.24 -25.32 -8.69
CA SER A 247 2.17 -24.04 -7.97
C SER A 247 3.59 -23.54 -7.76
N ASP A 248 3.81 -22.27 -8.06
CA ASP A 248 5.06 -21.60 -7.77
C ASP A 248 4.93 -20.85 -6.42
N PHE A 249 5.81 -21.23 -5.47
CA PHE A 249 5.76 -20.67 -4.12
C PHE A 249 5.81 -19.14 -4.12
N TRP A 250 6.64 -18.54 -4.97
CA TRP A 250 6.86 -17.09 -5.01
C TRP A 250 5.83 -16.32 -5.83
N LEU A 251 5.08 -17.01 -6.69
CA LEU A 251 4.13 -16.39 -7.62
C LEU A 251 2.67 -16.50 -7.15
N ASP A 252 2.20 -17.73 -6.93
CA ASP A 252 0.77 -18.01 -6.80
C ASP A 252 0.38 -18.82 -5.57
N SER A 253 1.37 -19.21 -4.73
CA SER A 253 1.12 -20.08 -3.59
C SER A 253 0.24 -19.42 -2.52
N PRO A 254 -0.87 -20.06 -2.10
CA PRO A 254 -1.67 -19.60 -0.98
C PRO A 254 -0.88 -19.48 0.33
N LEU A 255 0.12 -20.34 0.52
CA LEU A 255 0.94 -20.35 1.74
C LEU A 255 1.79 -19.08 1.84
N LEU A 256 2.39 -18.62 0.74
CA LEU A 256 3.10 -17.32 0.72
C LEU A 256 2.15 -16.16 1.06
N ILE A 257 0.92 -16.19 0.56
CA ILE A 257 -0.08 -15.17 0.86
C ILE A 257 -0.42 -15.17 2.36
N LEU A 258 -0.58 -16.35 2.97
CA LEU A 258 -0.83 -16.46 4.41
C LEU A 258 0.38 -16.04 5.25
N ILE A 259 1.59 -16.38 4.84
CA ILE A 259 2.83 -15.89 5.49
C ILE A 259 2.89 -14.36 5.43
N LYS A 260 2.67 -13.75 4.25
CA LYS A 260 2.64 -12.28 4.12
C LYS A 260 1.53 -11.65 4.95
N LEU A 261 0.34 -12.26 5.01
CA LEU A 261 -0.74 -11.83 5.90
C LEU A 261 -0.30 -11.89 7.37
N GLY A 262 0.34 -12.98 7.77
CA GLY A 262 0.91 -13.13 9.10
C GLY A 262 1.88 -12.00 9.46
N VAL A 263 2.81 -11.69 8.57
CA VAL A 263 3.74 -10.57 8.75
C VAL A 263 2.99 -9.24 8.91
N MET A 264 1.93 -9.00 8.10
CA MET A 264 1.13 -7.77 8.22
C MET A 264 0.37 -7.68 9.54
N LEU A 265 -0.14 -8.80 10.08
CA LEU A 265 -0.82 -8.81 11.36
C LEU A 265 0.14 -8.55 12.53
N VAL A 266 1.35 -9.12 12.49
CA VAL A 266 2.42 -8.81 13.46
C VAL A 266 2.84 -7.34 13.34
N LEU A 267 3.01 -6.84 12.12
CA LEU A 267 3.36 -5.45 11.86
C LEU A 267 2.26 -4.48 12.33
N LEU A 268 0.99 -4.85 12.18
CA LEU A 268 -0.15 -4.07 12.68
C LEU A 268 -0.10 -3.92 14.20
N ALA A 269 0.15 -5.03 14.92
CA ALA A 269 0.29 -5.01 16.37
C ALA A 269 1.52 -4.21 16.81
N PHE A 270 2.66 -4.39 16.15
CA PHE A 270 3.88 -3.63 16.40
C PHE A 270 3.67 -2.13 16.17
N ALA A 271 3.09 -1.74 15.04
CA ALA A 271 2.81 -0.35 14.71
C ALA A 271 1.88 0.32 15.74
N TYR A 272 0.88 -0.42 16.21
CA TYR A 272 -0.01 0.06 17.26
C TYR A 272 0.76 0.34 18.55
N LEU A 273 1.54 -0.64 19.05
CA LEU A 273 2.35 -0.49 20.27
C LEU A 273 3.35 0.65 20.14
N TRP A 274 4.07 0.70 19.00
CA TRP A 274 5.06 1.74 18.73
C TRP A 274 4.46 3.14 18.74
N MET A 275 3.33 3.32 18.04
CA MET A 275 2.67 4.62 17.97
C MET A 275 2.03 5.04 19.29
N THR A 276 1.48 4.08 20.04
CA THR A 276 0.76 4.34 21.29
C THR A 276 1.72 4.62 22.45
N TYR A 277 2.80 3.85 22.58
CA TYR A 277 3.66 3.89 23.76
C TYR A 277 4.98 4.61 23.55
N VAL A 278 5.56 4.54 22.34
CA VAL A 278 6.88 5.13 22.05
C VAL A 278 6.75 6.51 21.40
N VAL A 279 6.04 6.61 20.29
CA VAL A 279 5.90 7.88 19.54
C VAL A 279 4.90 8.82 20.23
N ARG A 280 3.76 8.31 20.62
CA ARG A 280 2.67 9.11 21.23
C ARG A 280 2.29 10.29 20.32
N ASP A 281 2.43 11.51 20.84
CA ASP A 281 2.14 12.76 20.12
C ASP A 281 3.38 13.36 19.42
N ARG A 282 4.53 12.69 19.46
CA ARG A 282 5.77 13.18 18.84
C ARG A 282 5.77 13.00 17.34
N PHE A 283 6.63 13.75 16.67
CA PHE A 283 6.87 13.58 15.23
C PHE A 283 7.46 12.20 14.92
N SER A 284 6.93 11.55 13.90
CA SER A 284 7.42 10.27 13.41
C SER A 284 7.74 10.37 11.93
N ILE A 285 9.00 10.17 11.58
CA ILE A 285 9.50 10.14 10.18
C ILE A 285 8.71 9.10 9.38
N VAL A 286 8.55 7.89 9.92
CA VAL A 286 7.83 6.81 9.24
C VAL A 286 6.37 7.18 8.99
N ARG A 287 5.67 7.71 10.00
CA ARG A 287 4.29 8.18 9.83
C ARG A 287 4.19 9.31 8.80
N GLN A 288 5.20 10.19 8.72
CA GLN A 288 5.24 11.28 7.74
C GLN A 288 5.15 10.76 6.30
N PHE A 289 5.91 9.72 5.96
CA PHE A 289 5.78 9.04 4.65
C PHE A 289 4.37 8.49 4.41
N GLY A 290 3.72 7.95 5.44
CA GLY A 290 2.38 7.40 5.34
C GLY A 290 1.31 8.42 4.99
N LEU A 291 1.46 9.67 5.47
CA LEU A 291 0.52 10.76 5.18
C LEU A 291 0.53 11.19 3.70
N THR A 292 1.64 10.96 3.00
CA THR A 292 1.84 11.40 1.60
C THR A 292 2.26 10.25 0.68
N SER A 293 1.97 9.01 1.05
CA SER A 293 2.49 7.81 0.37
C SER A 293 2.22 7.76 -1.14
N LEU A 294 1.07 8.26 -1.61
CA LEU A 294 0.76 8.32 -3.04
C LEU A 294 1.67 9.33 -3.79
N LEU A 295 1.94 10.49 -3.18
CA LEU A 295 2.87 11.47 -3.76
C LEU A 295 4.28 10.90 -3.81
N VAL A 296 4.73 10.27 -2.72
CA VAL A 296 6.03 9.60 -2.64
C VAL A 296 6.13 8.50 -3.69
N TYR A 297 5.08 7.65 -3.82
CA TYR A 297 5.01 6.63 -4.86
C TYR A 297 5.17 7.22 -6.25
N TRP A 298 4.42 8.27 -6.56
CA TRP A 298 4.41 8.88 -7.87
C TRP A 298 5.79 9.45 -8.26
N VAL A 299 6.36 10.24 -7.35
CA VAL A 299 7.60 10.95 -7.64
C VAL A 299 8.82 10.02 -7.71
N HIS A 300 8.95 9.07 -6.75
CA HIS A 300 10.15 8.20 -6.75
C HIS A 300 10.15 7.21 -7.92
N ILE A 301 8.99 6.70 -8.36
CA ILE A 301 8.91 5.82 -9.54
C ILE A 301 9.39 6.58 -10.78
N GLU A 302 8.91 7.81 -10.98
CA GLU A 302 9.36 8.63 -12.10
C GLU A 302 10.88 8.88 -12.06
N LEU A 303 11.42 9.21 -10.89
CA LEU A 303 12.84 9.48 -10.75
C LEU A 303 13.69 8.23 -10.94
N MET A 304 13.27 7.06 -10.42
CA MET A 304 14.06 5.83 -10.45
C MET A 304 13.91 5.04 -11.75
N TYR A 305 12.72 5.01 -12.36
CA TYR A 305 12.45 4.23 -13.58
C TYR A 305 12.33 5.10 -14.84
N GLY A 306 12.04 6.39 -14.69
CA GLY A 306 12.09 7.38 -15.75
C GLY A 306 13.51 7.64 -16.26
N ARG A 307 13.71 8.59 -17.15
CA ARG A 307 15.00 8.92 -17.77
C ARG A 307 15.94 9.79 -16.93
N TRP A 308 15.54 10.22 -15.72
CA TRP A 308 16.23 11.25 -14.96
C TRP A 308 17.65 10.85 -14.52
N PHE A 309 17.82 9.68 -13.93
CA PHE A 309 19.12 9.20 -13.44
C PHE A 309 19.66 8.06 -14.31
N TRP A 310 19.57 8.21 -15.64
CA TRP A 310 19.99 7.18 -16.62
C TRP A 310 21.42 6.71 -16.44
N PHE A 311 22.33 7.61 -16.03
CA PHE A 311 23.75 7.33 -15.83
C PHE A 311 24.04 6.44 -14.60
N TRP A 312 23.08 6.30 -13.69
CA TRP A 312 23.20 5.37 -12.57
C TRP A 312 22.54 4.02 -12.83
N LYS A 313 21.67 3.92 -13.82
CA LYS A 313 20.93 2.70 -14.07
C LYS A 313 21.87 1.54 -14.36
N GLU A 314 21.69 0.45 -13.60
CA GLU A 314 22.45 -0.80 -13.72
C GLU A 314 23.98 -0.61 -13.66
N ASN A 315 24.45 0.46 -13.01
CA ASN A 315 25.85 0.84 -13.02
C ASN A 315 26.49 0.99 -11.63
N LEU A 316 25.70 0.87 -10.55
CA LEU A 316 26.20 1.10 -9.19
C LEU A 316 26.55 -0.22 -8.48
N THR A 317 27.57 -0.15 -7.62
CA THR A 317 27.87 -1.22 -6.65
C THR A 317 26.82 -1.24 -5.54
N ILE A 318 26.76 -2.31 -4.75
CA ILE A 318 25.84 -2.46 -3.62
C ILE A 318 25.93 -1.27 -2.64
N GLY A 319 27.17 -0.88 -2.25
CA GLY A 319 27.40 0.24 -1.34
C GLY A 319 26.93 1.58 -1.92
N GLN A 320 27.27 1.85 -3.18
CA GLN A 320 26.81 3.06 -3.88
C GLN A 320 25.28 3.11 -3.99
N THR A 321 24.66 1.98 -4.33
CA THR A 321 23.20 1.88 -4.39
C THR A 321 22.54 2.14 -3.03
N ALA A 322 23.14 1.64 -1.94
CA ALA A 322 22.64 1.91 -0.59
C ALA A 322 22.67 3.40 -0.24
N VAL A 323 23.77 4.10 -0.59
CA VAL A 323 23.89 5.56 -0.39
C VAL A 323 22.88 6.31 -1.22
N VAL A 324 22.69 5.94 -2.49
CA VAL A 324 21.71 6.54 -3.38
C VAL A 324 20.29 6.28 -2.86
N ALA A 325 19.98 5.07 -2.41
CA ALA A 325 18.69 4.75 -1.80
C ALA A 325 18.39 5.63 -0.58
N LEU A 326 19.39 5.83 0.31
CA LEU A 326 19.27 6.73 1.44
C LEU A 326 19.00 8.17 0.99
N GLY A 327 19.72 8.66 -0.02
CA GLY A 327 19.50 9.97 -0.62
C GLY A 327 18.06 10.16 -1.14
N PHE A 328 17.50 9.16 -1.83
CA PHE A 328 16.10 9.18 -2.26
C PHE A 328 15.13 9.16 -1.08
N ILE A 329 15.38 8.38 -0.04
CA ILE A 329 14.56 8.37 1.17
C ILE A 329 14.54 9.77 1.80
N VAL A 330 15.70 10.42 1.95
CA VAL A 330 15.79 11.78 2.50
C VAL A 330 15.07 12.79 1.59
N ALA A 331 15.25 12.73 0.28
CA ALA A 331 14.57 13.62 -0.67
C ALA A 331 13.04 13.46 -0.61
N MET A 332 12.54 12.22 -0.53
CA MET A 332 11.11 11.94 -0.39
C MET A 332 10.56 12.35 0.97
N LEU A 333 11.37 12.29 2.04
CA LEU A 333 10.99 12.83 3.35
C LEU A 333 10.81 14.34 3.28
N VAL A 334 11.75 15.05 2.68
CA VAL A 334 11.66 16.52 2.49
C VAL A 334 10.41 16.86 1.68
N LEU A 335 10.19 16.18 0.56
CA LEU A 335 8.97 16.34 -0.26
C LEU A 335 7.69 16.13 0.56
N SER A 336 7.66 15.11 1.39
CA SER A 336 6.53 14.78 2.27
C SER A 336 6.28 15.89 3.31
N ILE A 337 7.33 16.41 3.95
CA ILE A 337 7.23 17.49 4.93
C ILE A 337 6.75 18.77 4.23
N VAL A 338 7.35 19.15 3.12
CA VAL A 338 6.93 20.32 2.33
C VAL A 338 5.45 20.23 1.97
N ARG A 339 4.99 19.07 1.49
CA ARG A 339 3.59 18.84 1.11
C ARG A 339 2.61 19.01 2.27
N THR A 340 2.98 18.52 3.46
CA THR A 340 2.11 18.60 4.64
C THR A 340 2.13 19.99 5.27
N GLN A 341 3.27 20.68 5.26
CA GLN A 341 3.44 22.02 5.83
C GLN A 341 3.02 23.14 4.88
N TRP A 342 2.82 22.86 3.58
CA TRP A 342 2.55 23.87 2.56
C TRP A 342 1.38 24.81 2.90
N LYS A 343 0.31 24.26 3.48
CA LYS A 343 -0.84 25.06 3.91
C LYS A 343 -0.47 26.04 5.03
N ASN A 344 0.32 25.58 6.00
CA ASN A 344 0.77 26.39 7.12
C ASN A 344 1.70 27.51 6.66
N TRP A 345 2.60 27.22 5.73
CA TRP A 345 3.50 28.23 5.14
C TRP A 345 2.77 29.26 4.29
N ARG A 346 1.74 28.87 3.54
CA ARG A 346 0.90 29.84 2.80
C ARG A 346 0.13 30.76 3.75
N ILE A 347 -0.36 30.28 4.86
CA ILE A 347 -1.03 31.08 5.88
C ILE A 347 -0.02 32.03 6.53
N LEU A 348 1.19 31.56 6.87
CA LEU A 348 2.26 32.40 7.41
C LEU A 348 2.72 33.45 6.39
N GLY A 349 2.91 33.07 5.14
CA GLY A 349 3.29 34.00 4.07
C GLY A 349 2.24 35.05 3.80
N ALA A 350 0.95 34.69 3.79
CA ALA A 350 -0.14 35.64 3.68
C ALA A 350 -0.20 36.62 4.87
N TRP A 351 0.07 36.09 6.10
CA TRP A 351 0.08 36.89 7.32
C TRP A 351 1.27 37.84 7.38
N LEU A 352 2.44 37.43 6.90
CA LEU A 352 3.64 38.26 6.75
C LEU A 352 3.44 39.34 5.68
N SER A 353 2.84 39.00 4.55
CA SER A 353 2.53 40.01 3.48
C SER A 353 1.49 41.03 3.96
N TRP A 354 0.52 40.65 4.76
CA TRP A 354 -0.44 41.57 5.37
C TRP A 354 0.23 42.55 6.36
N ARG A 355 1.19 42.10 7.16
CA ARG A 355 1.94 42.99 8.07
C ARG A 355 2.86 43.97 7.35
N VAL A 356 3.34 43.60 6.18
CA VAL A 356 4.19 44.50 5.35
C VAL A 356 3.34 45.52 4.58
N MET A 357 2.06 45.25 4.31
CA MET A 357 1.16 46.15 3.57
C MET A 357 0.33 47.09 4.45
N VAL A 358 0.37 46.98 5.77
CA VAL A 358 -0.30 47.97 6.62
C VAL A 358 0.71 49.08 6.94
N PRO A 359 0.61 50.29 6.32
CA PRO A 359 1.43 51.41 6.73
C PRO A 359 1.13 51.73 8.20
N ARG A 360 2.16 51.84 9.02
CA ARG A 360 2.03 52.50 10.32
C ARG A 360 1.49 53.93 10.08
N ARG A 361 0.18 54.12 10.16
CA ARG A 361 -0.34 55.44 10.39
C ARG A 361 0.19 55.88 11.74
N ALA A 362 1.12 56.82 11.70
CA ALA A 362 1.52 57.55 12.88
C ALA A 362 0.27 58.16 13.51
N PHE A 363 -0.01 57.80 14.73
CA PHE A 363 -0.84 58.61 15.61
C PHE A 363 0.05 59.79 15.98
N GLY A 364 -0.15 60.90 15.29
CA GLY A 364 0.27 62.21 15.70
C GLY A 364 -0.97 62.92 16.23
N ASP A 365 -0.84 63.45 17.42
CA ASP A 365 -1.63 64.45 18.15
C ASP A 365 -3.03 64.05 18.58
#